data_e1703af61767d905ed30dc839cd321f7
#
_entry.id   e1703af61767d905ed30dc839cd321f7
#
_cell.length_a   1.000
_cell.length_b   1.000
_cell.length_c   1.000
_cell.angle_alpha   90.00
_cell.angle_beta   90.00
_cell.angle_gamma   90.00
#
_symmetry.space_group_name_H-M   'P 1'
#
loop_
_entity.id
_entity.type
_entity.pdbx_description
1 polymer ?
#
loop_
_entity_poly.entity_id
_entity_poly.type
_entity_poly.pdbx_seq_one_letter_code
_entity_poly.pdbx_strand_id
1 'polypeptide(L)'
;MEEAGRRHRVVQIVGDGVDGDWLTWRWNDPYRPVGVHRVKGLRDAVTAFRAALPREPESDRKKNRDSPRRLATSKTVSRQDVLEKLGLYGPLTRHDDERKLMRDLSRALLPDDLRRQLIEATAEGERVEVRVAPSPPAAVVPWGLLVLDDDDMRLLDVADVSWIAPILPRDIDPDAPEVTPATGGRALHIVDPRTSRGRVLSERFEPCDCHGHDAERFFAQGNGVEELRDVLDAGAGKIARLLMIGHCATGASDAADTVFLMGDGEANKLRASRLVREAGRWSMPPRVGVVACASGTDLTQHEPFGLGTALLINGAEVVHATLWPLPTDHAIRLVNSRAVGVFGWLAQAFDHAQSDADPVASLCDLQRRKLAAWRERPGLGSSPLLWGALIAMTAPAGRRCSPGSTRIS
;
A
#
# COMPACT_ATOMS: atom_id res chain seq x y z
N MET A 1 14.20 33.36 18.57
CA MET A 1 14.90 32.76 17.44
C MET A 1 13.83 31.93 16.72
N GLU A 2 13.27 32.51 15.67
CA GLU A 2 12.23 31.93 14.86
C GLU A 2 12.74 30.62 14.24
N GLU A 3 12.03 29.52 14.47
CA GLU A 3 12.11 28.33 13.62
C GLU A 3 11.68 28.79 12.23
N ALA A 4 12.66 29.13 11.40
CA ALA A 4 12.44 29.34 9.98
C ALA A 4 11.86 28.03 9.45
N GLY A 5 10.55 28.04 9.15
CA GLY A 5 9.83 26.87 8.66
C GLY A 5 10.60 26.23 7.52
N ARG A 6 11.08 25.01 7.74
CA ARG A 6 11.72 24.20 6.69
C ARG A 6 10.74 24.15 5.52
N ARG A 7 11.11 24.75 4.41
CA ARG A 7 10.29 24.70 3.19
C ARG A 7 10.21 23.24 2.75
N HIS A 8 9.07 22.64 2.98
CA HIS A 8 8.82 21.28 2.55
C HIS A 8 8.73 21.26 1.02
N ARG A 9 9.69 20.58 0.38
CA ARG A 9 9.74 20.46 -1.07
C ARG A 9 8.91 19.26 -1.51
N VAL A 10 7.97 19.51 -2.38
CA VAL A 10 7.07 18.49 -2.92
C VAL A 10 7.24 18.42 -4.43
N VAL A 11 7.45 17.23 -4.96
CA VAL A 11 7.32 16.95 -6.39
C VAL A 11 6.16 15.99 -6.61
N GLN A 12 5.26 16.37 -7.50
CA GLN A 12 4.21 15.50 -7.99
C GLN A 12 4.66 14.88 -9.31
N ILE A 13 4.56 13.55 -9.39
CA ILE A 13 4.85 12.76 -10.58
C ILE A 13 3.55 12.10 -11.04
N VAL A 14 3.18 12.30 -12.30
CA VAL A 14 1.95 11.76 -12.87
C VAL A 14 2.31 10.94 -14.10
N GLY A 15 1.96 9.65 -14.07
CA GLY A 15 1.98 8.78 -15.25
C GLY A 15 0.65 8.89 -16.00
N ASP A 16 0.71 9.06 -17.31
CA ASP A 16 -0.47 9.22 -18.17
C ASP A 16 -0.45 8.22 -19.33
N GLY A 17 -1.64 8.00 -19.88
CA GLY A 17 -1.88 7.06 -20.97
C GLY A 17 -2.17 5.63 -20.48
N VAL A 18 -3.02 4.92 -21.22
CA VAL A 18 -3.41 3.52 -20.96
C VAL A 18 -2.18 2.59 -20.92
N ASP A 19 -1.20 2.89 -21.78
CA ASP A 19 0.06 2.16 -21.87
C ASP A 19 1.18 2.77 -20.99
N GLY A 20 0.91 3.88 -20.27
CA GLY A 20 1.89 4.59 -19.45
C GLY A 20 2.97 5.28 -20.26
N ASP A 21 2.62 5.77 -21.46
CA ASP A 21 3.57 6.32 -22.41
C ASP A 21 4.18 7.66 -22.02
N TRP A 22 3.57 8.33 -21.05
CA TRP A 22 4.00 9.64 -20.64
C TRP A 22 4.17 9.73 -19.14
N LEU A 23 5.19 10.49 -18.72
CA LEU A 23 5.45 10.89 -17.35
C LEU A 23 5.58 12.40 -17.31
N THR A 24 4.84 13.03 -16.41
CA THR A 24 4.97 14.46 -16.14
C THR A 24 5.34 14.67 -14.69
N TRP A 25 6.10 15.73 -14.38
CA TRP A 25 6.39 16.09 -13.00
C TRP A 25 6.41 17.58 -12.80
N ARG A 26 6.02 17.99 -11.59
CA ARG A 26 5.97 19.39 -11.17
C ARG A 26 6.35 19.51 -9.71
N TRP A 27 7.22 20.45 -9.43
CA TRP A 27 7.58 20.87 -8.08
C TRP A 27 6.58 21.90 -7.53
N ASN A 28 6.43 21.95 -6.19
CA ASN A 28 5.73 23.07 -5.53
C ASN A 28 6.56 24.38 -5.54
N ASP A 29 7.84 24.29 -5.90
CA ASP A 29 8.73 25.41 -6.14
C ASP A 29 8.56 25.91 -7.60
N PRO A 30 8.06 27.14 -7.83
CA PRO A 30 7.84 27.67 -9.17
C PRO A 30 9.11 27.91 -9.98
N TYR A 31 10.27 27.92 -9.33
CA TYR A 31 11.58 28.10 -9.98
C TYR A 31 12.18 26.80 -10.48
N ARG A 32 11.64 25.65 -10.09
CA ARG A 32 12.07 24.36 -10.60
C ARG A 32 11.33 24.01 -11.91
N PRO A 33 12.03 23.43 -12.88
CA PRO A 33 11.43 23.12 -14.18
C PRO A 33 10.34 22.03 -14.06
N VAL A 34 9.24 22.25 -14.74
CA VAL A 34 8.24 21.21 -15.03
C VAL A 34 8.81 20.32 -16.12
N GLY A 35 8.59 19.02 -16.03
CA GLY A 35 9.04 18.09 -17.04
C GLY A 35 7.93 17.26 -17.63
N VAL A 36 8.13 16.89 -18.90
CA VAL A 36 7.32 15.92 -19.62
C VAL A 36 8.26 14.95 -20.33
N HIS A 37 8.03 13.66 -20.14
CA HIS A 37 8.88 12.63 -20.72
C HIS A 37 8.05 11.53 -21.37
N ARG A 38 8.44 11.10 -22.55
CA ARG A 38 7.86 9.91 -23.17
C ARG A 38 8.56 8.68 -22.66
N VAL A 39 7.82 7.86 -21.93
CA VAL A 39 8.30 6.61 -21.35
C VAL A 39 8.51 5.56 -22.43
N LYS A 40 9.63 4.85 -22.37
CA LYS A 40 9.97 3.79 -23.34
C LYS A 40 10.34 2.51 -22.59
N GLY A 41 9.88 1.36 -23.10
CA GLY A 41 10.22 0.06 -22.51
C GLY A 41 9.53 -0.27 -21.16
N LEU A 42 8.58 0.55 -20.71
CA LEU A 42 7.87 0.33 -19.44
C LEU A 42 7.19 -1.04 -19.40
N ARG A 43 6.51 -1.42 -20.47
CA ARG A 43 5.78 -2.70 -20.53
C ARG A 43 6.70 -3.89 -20.31
N ASP A 44 7.89 -3.90 -20.90
CA ASP A 44 8.85 -4.99 -20.78
C ASP A 44 9.44 -5.02 -19.35
N ALA A 45 9.83 -3.88 -18.80
CA ALA A 45 10.37 -3.76 -17.45
C ALA A 45 9.33 -4.17 -16.39
N VAL A 46 8.08 -3.74 -16.53
CA VAL A 46 6.98 -4.12 -15.64
C VAL A 46 6.63 -5.59 -15.79
N THR A 47 6.66 -6.15 -17.00
CA THR A 47 6.42 -7.59 -17.22
C THR A 47 7.49 -8.42 -16.52
N ALA A 48 8.76 -8.06 -16.64
CA ALA A 48 9.85 -8.72 -15.93
C ALA A 48 9.70 -8.61 -14.41
N PHE A 49 9.31 -7.42 -13.91
CA PHE A 49 9.04 -7.22 -12.50
C PHE A 49 7.86 -8.05 -11.99
N ARG A 50 6.73 -8.04 -12.71
CA ARG A 50 5.56 -8.87 -12.37
C ARG A 50 5.87 -10.36 -12.32
N ALA A 51 6.76 -10.84 -13.19
CA ALA A 51 7.21 -12.23 -13.18
C ALA A 51 8.00 -12.60 -11.91
N ALA A 52 8.61 -11.61 -11.23
CA ALA A 52 9.34 -11.78 -9.98
C ALA A 52 8.46 -11.72 -8.73
N LEU A 53 7.20 -11.28 -8.85
CA LEU A 53 6.28 -11.13 -7.73
C LEU A 53 5.63 -12.46 -7.31
N PRO A 54 5.22 -12.57 -6.04
CA PRO A 54 4.39 -13.66 -5.58
C PRO A 54 3.10 -13.77 -6.40
N ARG A 55 2.69 -14.99 -6.68
CA ARG A 55 1.41 -15.26 -7.35
C ARG A 55 0.41 -15.78 -6.33
N GLU A 56 -0.81 -15.27 -6.41
CA GLU A 56 -1.90 -15.90 -5.65
C GLU A 56 -2.04 -17.36 -6.07
N PRO A 57 -2.23 -18.29 -5.12
CA PRO A 57 -2.58 -19.65 -5.48
C PRO A 57 -3.89 -19.61 -6.28
N GLU A 58 -3.85 -20.12 -7.50
CA GLU A 58 -5.07 -20.30 -8.29
C GLU A 58 -6.09 -21.03 -7.42
N SER A 59 -7.19 -20.37 -7.11
CA SER A 59 -8.28 -21.02 -6.42
C SER A 59 -8.77 -22.15 -7.35
N ASP A 60 -8.74 -23.38 -6.91
CA ASP A 60 -9.24 -24.60 -7.61
C ASP A 60 -10.74 -24.51 -8.00
N ARG A 61 -11.32 -23.31 -8.01
CA ARG A 61 -12.74 -23.04 -8.28
C ARG A 61 -13.19 -23.32 -9.71
N LYS A 62 -12.26 -23.44 -10.68
CA LYS A 62 -12.66 -23.80 -12.06
C LYS A 62 -12.91 -25.28 -12.26
N LYS A 63 -12.49 -26.17 -11.33
CA LYS A 63 -12.62 -27.63 -11.48
C LYS A 63 -13.82 -28.26 -10.77
N ASN A 64 -14.57 -27.54 -9.94
CA ASN A 64 -15.61 -28.14 -9.10
C ASN A 64 -17.04 -27.83 -9.53
N ARG A 65 -17.30 -27.45 -10.79
CA ARG A 65 -18.69 -27.24 -11.28
C ARG A 65 -19.36 -28.52 -11.79
N ASP A 66 -18.59 -29.58 -12.06
CA ASP A 66 -19.16 -30.79 -12.74
C ASP A 66 -18.69 -32.11 -12.13
N SER A 67 -18.72 -32.33 -10.82
CA SER A 67 -18.83 -33.71 -10.30
C SER A 67 -18.74 -33.78 -8.77
N PRO A 68 -19.76 -34.30 -8.09
CA PRO A 68 -19.71 -34.54 -6.63
C PRO A 68 -19.04 -35.87 -6.25
N ARG A 69 -18.32 -36.54 -7.13
CA ARG A 69 -17.69 -37.86 -6.86
C ARG A 69 -16.30 -37.98 -7.50
N ARG A 70 -15.27 -37.33 -6.91
CA ARG A 70 -13.86 -37.77 -6.98
C ARG A 70 -13.05 -37.03 -5.91
N LEU A 71 -13.27 -37.39 -4.67
CA LEU A 71 -12.26 -37.36 -3.63
C LEU A 71 -11.25 -38.46 -3.93
N ALA A 72 -10.15 -38.17 -4.57
CA ALA A 72 -8.87 -38.89 -4.53
C ALA A 72 -8.09 -38.58 -5.80
N THR A 73 -7.29 -37.56 -5.76
CA THR A 73 -5.93 -37.35 -6.30
C THR A 73 -5.66 -35.86 -6.23
N SER A 74 -5.51 -35.34 -5.04
CA SER A 74 -4.79 -34.09 -4.80
C SER A 74 -3.39 -34.35 -5.32
N LYS A 75 -3.01 -33.75 -6.46
CA LYS A 75 -1.60 -33.60 -6.81
C LYS A 75 -0.98 -32.93 -5.60
N THR A 76 -0.13 -33.66 -4.90
CA THR A 76 0.64 -33.13 -3.78
C THR A 76 1.45 -31.97 -4.36
N VAL A 77 1.00 -30.72 -4.07
CA VAL A 77 1.72 -29.53 -4.51
C VAL A 77 3.09 -29.64 -3.86
N SER A 78 4.14 -29.71 -4.66
CA SER A 78 5.47 -29.89 -4.11
C SER A 78 5.84 -28.67 -3.29
N ARG A 79 6.62 -28.87 -2.22
CA ARG A 79 7.15 -27.75 -1.41
C ARG A 79 7.82 -26.71 -2.31
N GLN A 80 8.50 -27.13 -3.34
CA GLN A 80 9.19 -26.27 -4.29
C GLN A 80 8.21 -25.41 -5.10
N ASP A 81 7.10 -25.98 -5.59
CA ASP A 81 6.06 -25.23 -6.32
C ASP A 81 5.44 -24.12 -5.45
N VAL A 82 5.24 -24.40 -4.15
CA VAL A 82 4.74 -23.39 -3.20
C VAL A 82 5.74 -22.26 -3.05
N LEU A 83 7.02 -22.58 -2.91
CA LEU A 83 8.08 -21.60 -2.68
C LEU A 83 8.33 -20.73 -3.91
N GLU A 84 8.25 -21.29 -5.11
CA GLU A 84 8.34 -20.56 -6.37
C GLU A 84 7.14 -19.62 -6.55
N LYS A 85 5.92 -20.10 -6.30
CA LYS A 85 4.70 -19.27 -6.37
C LYS A 85 4.72 -18.11 -5.39
N LEU A 86 5.31 -18.28 -4.23
CA LEU A 86 5.44 -17.23 -3.22
C LEU A 86 6.63 -16.29 -3.46
N GLY A 87 7.39 -16.47 -4.52
CA GLY A 87 8.56 -15.67 -4.87
C GLY A 87 9.72 -15.78 -3.87
N LEU A 88 9.69 -16.76 -2.95
CA LEU A 88 10.67 -16.90 -1.86
C LEU A 88 12.07 -17.31 -2.32
N TYR A 89 12.22 -17.71 -3.57
CA TYR A 89 13.50 -17.92 -4.27
C TYR A 89 13.62 -17.04 -5.52
N GLY A 90 12.73 -16.05 -5.65
CA GLY A 90 12.68 -15.16 -6.80
C GLY A 90 13.76 -14.06 -6.76
N PRO A 91 13.81 -13.22 -7.80
CA PRO A 91 14.78 -12.15 -7.91
C PRO A 91 14.76 -11.18 -6.72
N LEU A 92 13.60 -10.88 -6.14
CA LEU A 92 13.49 -9.97 -5.00
C LEU A 92 14.13 -10.50 -3.70
N THR A 93 14.54 -11.77 -3.66
CA THR A 93 15.27 -12.36 -2.52
C THR A 93 16.77 -12.48 -2.75
N ARG A 94 17.27 -12.03 -3.91
CA ARG A 94 18.67 -12.03 -4.30
C ARG A 94 19.12 -10.62 -4.66
N HIS A 95 20.13 -10.11 -3.95
CA HIS A 95 20.53 -8.71 -4.00
C HIS A 95 20.83 -8.21 -5.42
N ASP A 96 21.63 -8.93 -6.19
CA ASP A 96 22.03 -8.50 -7.54
C ASP A 96 20.87 -8.53 -8.55
N ASP A 97 19.99 -9.52 -8.42
CA ASP A 97 18.81 -9.65 -9.28
C ASP A 97 17.78 -8.56 -8.96
N GLU A 98 17.56 -8.27 -7.67
CA GLU A 98 16.69 -7.17 -7.22
C GLU A 98 17.22 -5.83 -7.74
N ARG A 99 18.51 -5.57 -7.53
CA ARG A 99 19.18 -4.35 -7.99
C ARG A 99 19.04 -4.17 -9.51
N LYS A 100 19.19 -5.25 -10.27
CA LYS A 100 18.98 -5.23 -11.72
C LYS A 100 17.55 -4.88 -12.08
N LEU A 101 16.56 -5.52 -11.46
CA LEU A 101 15.14 -5.23 -11.69
C LEU A 101 14.80 -3.77 -11.40
N MET A 102 15.26 -3.23 -10.29
CA MET A 102 15.01 -1.84 -9.91
C MET A 102 15.68 -0.85 -10.87
N ARG A 103 16.89 -1.15 -11.36
CA ARG A 103 17.55 -0.34 -12.39
C ARG A 103 16.80 -0.36 -13.72
N ASP A 104 16.31 -1.52 -14.15
CA ASP A 104 15.57 -1.66 -15.39
C ASP A 104 14.25 -0.88 -15.31
N LEU A 105 13.54 -0.94 -14.20
CA LEU A 105 12.34 -0.12 -13.93
C LEU A 105 12.67 1.37 -13.91
N SER A 106 13.77 1.76 -13.27
CA SER A 106 14.19 3.16 -13.16
C SER A 106 14.53 3.77 -14.51
N ARG A 107 15.23 3.03 -15.36
CA ARG A 107 15.54 3.47 -16.72
C ARG A 107 14.30 3.67 -17.57
N ALA A 108 13.27 2.85 -17.34
CA ALA A 108 12.00 2.98 -18.04
C ALA A 108 11.14 4.14 -17.53
N LEU A 109 11.18 4.42 -16.21
CA LEU A 109 10.23 5.34 -15.56
C LEU A 109 10.83 6.71 -15.22
N LEU A 110 12.10 6.77 -14.79
CA LEU A 110 12.68 7.99 -14.26
C LEU A 110 13.63 8.63 -15.29
N PRO A 111 13.23 9.72 -15.96
CA PRO A 111 14.11 10.46 -16.85
C PRO A 111 15.29 11.09 -16.10
N ASP A 112 16.43 11.23 -16.79
CA ASP A 112 17.67 11.75 -16.19
C ASP A 112 17.50 13.13 -15.55
N ASP A 113 16.68 13.98 -16.17
CA ASP A 113 16.39 15.32 -15.63
C ASP A 113 15.68 15.25 -14.28
N LEU A 114 14.71 14.36 -14.13
CA LEU A 114 14.01 14.18 -12.85
C LEU A 114 14.95 13.58 -11.79
N ARG A 115 15.76 12.57 -12.17
CA ARG A 115 16.75 11.97 -11.25
C ARG A 115 17.72 13.03 -10.73
N ARG A 116 18.29 13.85 -11.63
CA ARG A 116 19.19 14.94 -11.27
C ARG A 116 18.52 15.93 -10.33
N GLN A 117 17.29 16.39 -10.63
CA GLN A 117 16.55 17.34 -9.78
C GLN A 117 16.30 16.79 -8.37
N LEU A 118 16.00 15.49 -8.24
CA LEU A 118 15.79 14.82 -6.95
C LEU A 118 17.10 14.79 -6.13
N ILE A 119 18.21 14.41 -6.75
CA ILE A 119 19.54 14.38 -6.11
C ILE A 119 19.95 15.79 -5.67
N GLU A 120 19.82 16.79 -6.54
CA GLU A 120 20.15 18.19 -6.24
C GLU A 120 19.30 18.73 -5.06
N ALA A 121 18.00 18.43 -5.05
CA ALA A 121 17.11 18.85 -3.97
C ALA A 121 17.55 18.31 -2.60
N THR A 122 18.06 17.07 -2.58
CA THR A 122 18.55 16.45 -1.35
C THR A 122 19.90 17.00 -0.89
N ALA A 123 20.80 17.36 -1.83
CA ALA A 123 22.10 17.95 -1.52
C ALA A 123 21.98 19.29 -0.78
N GLU A 124 20.85 19.99 -0.94
CA GLU A 124 20.53 21.22 -0.21
C GLU A 124 20.10 20.98 1.24
N GLY A 125 20.09 19.73 1.71
CA GLY A 125 19.80 19.35 3.11
C GLY A 125 18.33 19.31 3.46
N GLU A 126 17.43 19.39 2.47
CA GLU A 126 15.99 19.30 2.66
C GLU A 126 15.45 17.92 2.27
N ARG A 127 14.46 17.45 3.03
CA ARG A 127 13.75 16.23 2.68
C ARG A 127 12.73 16.53 1.61
N VAL A 128 12.70 15.71 0.57
CA VAL A 128 11.76 15.83 -0.54
C VAL A 128 10.56 14.92 -0.29
N GLU A 129 9.36 15.39 -0.50
CA GLU A 129 8.16 14.57 -0.62
C GLU A 129 7.87 14.29 -2.10
N VAL A 130 7.82 13.02 -2.48
CA VAL A 130 7.47 12.57 -3.82
C VAL A 130 6.06 12.00 -3.80
N ARG A 131 5.15 12.66 -4.49
CA ARG A 131 3.75 12.24 -4.66
C ARG A 131 3.56 11.64 -6.03
N VAL A 132 3.27 10.34 -6.10
CA VAL A 132 3.14 9.61 -7.36
C VAL A 132 1.68 9.30 -7.66
N ALA A 133 1.21 9.71 -8.82
CA ALA A 133 0.00 9.19 -9.45
C ALA A 133 0.43 8.29 -10.62
N PRO A 134 0.60 6.98 -10.40
CA PRO A 134 1.16 6.10 -11.42
C PRO A 134 0.16 5.84 -12.54
N SER A 135 0.68 5.65 -13.77
CA SER A 135 -0.13 5.07 -14.84
C SER A 135 -0.50 3.61 -14.50
N PRO A 136 -1.56 3.04 -15.10
CA PRO A 136 -1.98 1.67 -14.84
C PRO A 136 -0.87 0.62 -14.89
N PRO A 137 0.02 0.59 -15.91
CA PRO A 137 1.12 -0.36 -15.93
C PRO A 137 2.11 -0.17 -14.77
N ALA A 138 2.34 1.08 -14.35
CA ALA A 138 3.30 1.43 -13.30
C ALA A 138 2.71 1.31 -11.87
N ALA A 139 1.44 0.94 -11.74
CA ALA A 139 0.74 0.83 -10.46
C ALA A 139 1.26 -0.31 -9.55
N VAL A 140 2.05 -1.23 -10.08
CA VAL A 140 2.70 -2.31 -9.32
C VAL A 140 4.11 -1.96 -8.87
N VAL A 141 4.68 -0.89 -9.41
CA VAL A 141 6.09 -0.54 -9.22
C VAL A 141 6.33 0.00 -7.81
N PRO A 142 7.31 -0.52 -7.07
CA PRO A 142 7.71 0.02 -5.77
C PRO A 142 8.56 1.28 -5.96
N TRP A 143 7.92 2.42 -6.20
CA TRP A 143 8.57 3.68 -6.57
C TRP A 143 9.71 4.05 -5.64
N GLY A 144 9.55 3.83 -4.33
CA GLY A 144 10.61 4.10 -3.36
C GLY A 144 11.91 3.34 -3.60
N LEU A 145 11.85 2.17 -4.27
CA LEU A 145 13.02 1.35 -4.58
C LEU A 145 13.70 1.69 -5.90
N LEU A 146 13.14 2.61 -6.70
CA LEU A 146 13.73 3.01 -7.97
C LEU A 146 15.12 3.64 -7.75
N VAL A 147 16.06 3.25 -8.60
CA VAL A 147 17.47 3.67 -8.54
C VAL A 147 17.65 5.03 -9.22
N LEU A 148 18.34 5.94 -8.56
CA LEU A 148 18.58 7.29 -9.06
C LEU A 148 19.94 7.43 -9.75
N ASP A 149 20.96 6.64 -9.36
CA ASP A 149 22.32 6.74 -9.87
C ASP A 149 22.99 5.36 -10.05
N ASP A 150 24.27 5.35 -10.39
CA ASP A 150 25.04 4.12 -10.56
C ASP A 150 25.50 3.48 -9.24
N ASP A 151 25.55 4.25 -8.16
CA ASP A 151 25.96 3.82 -6.81
C ASP A 151 24.83 3.17 -6.00
N ASP A 152 23.67 2.92 -6.64
CA ASP A 152 22.49 2.31 -6.02
C ASP A 152 21.76 3.21 -5.01
N MET A 153 21.86 4.54 -5.19
CA MET A 153 20.98 5.47 -4.48
C MET A 153 19.54 5.24 -4.91
N ARG A 154 18.65 5.05 -3.95
CA ARG A 154 17.22 4.80 -4.20
C ARG A 154 16.38 6.04 -3.93
N LEU A 155 15.19 6.10 -4.52
CA LEU A 155 14.28 7.21 -4.25
C LEU A 155 13.97 7.35 -2.75
N LEU A 156 13.88 6.26 -1.99
CA LEU A 156 13.74 6.27 -0.53
C LEU A 156 14.91 6.92 0.21
N ASP A 157 16.11 6.89 -0.33
CA ASP A 157 17.27 7.51 0.32
C ASP A 157 17.14 9.04 0.35
N VAL A 158 16.44 9.61 -0.62
CA VAL A 158 16.33 11.05 -0.85
C VAL A 158 14.94 11.64 -0.57
N ALA A 159 13.90 10.80 -0.54
CA ALA A 159 12.52 11.29 -0.45
C ALA A 159 11.59 10.40 0.38
N ASP A 160 10.53 11.02 0.89
CA ASP A 160 9.34 10.34 1.35
C ASP A 160 8.39 10.13 0.16
N VAL A 161 7.95 8.90 -0.05
CA VAL A 161 7.18 8.54 -1.24
C VAL A 161 5.75 8.17 -0.86
N SER A 162 4.79 8.86 -1.43
CA SER A 162 3.37 8.57 -1.29
C SER A 162 2.69 8.42 -2.66
N TRP A 163 1.58 7.70 -2.66
CA TRP A 163 0.73 7.55 -3.83
C TRP A 163 -0.48 8.46 -3.72
N ILE A 164 -0.77 9.20 -4.78
CA ILE A 164 -2.02 9.95 -4.88
C ILE A 164 -3.06 9.07 -5.55
N ALA A 165 -4.17 8.82 -4.87
CA ALA A 165 -5.28 8.12 -5.47
C ALA A 165 -5.92 8.95 -6.60
N PRO A 166 -6.36 8.33 -7.71
CA PRO A 166 -7.02 9.01 -8.82
C PRO A 166 -8.48 9.34 -8.48
N ILE A 167 -8.68 10.13 -7.43
CA ILE A 167 -9.98 10.58 -6.95
C ILE A 167 -10.05 12.10 -6.98
N LEU A 168 -11.24 12.66 -7.04
CA LEU A 168 -11.42 14.10 -6.93
C LEU A 168 -11.01 14.59 -5.54
N PRO A 169 -10.37 15.78 -5.44
CA PRO A 169 -10.13 16.41 -4.17
C PRO A 169 -11.46 16.57 -3.43
N ARG A 170 -11.46 16.26 -2.14
CA ARG A 170 -12.64 16.53 -1.31
C ARG A 170 -12.74 18.02 -1.03
N ASP A 171 -13.96 18.51 -1.06
CA ASP A 171 -14.28 19.75 -0.37
C ASP A 171 -14.14 19.46 1.14
N ILE A 172 -13.08 19.95 1.74
CA ILE A 172 -12.91 19.87 3.19
C ILE A 172 -13.89 20.87 3.77
N ASP A 173 -14.88 20.35 4.49
CA ASP A 173 -15.79 21.20 5.28
C ASP A 173 -14.93 21.96 6.31
N PRO A 174 -14.85 23.31 6.21
CA PRO A 174 -14.05 24.09 7.13
C PRO A 174 -14.56 24.03 8.57
N ASP A 175 -15.82 23.67 8.76
CA ASP A 175 -16.49 23.53 10.06
C ASP A 175 -16.47 22.08 10.59
N ALA A 176 -15.97 21.12 9.78
CA ALA A 176 -15.76 19.76 10.27
C ALA A 176 -14.73 19.79 11.43
N PRO A 177 -15.05 19.14 12.55
CA PRO A 177 -14.10 19.07 13.66
C PRO A 177 -12.80 18.47 13.13
N GLU A 178 -11.71 19.22 13.30
CA GLU A 178 -10.38 18.72 12.95
C GLU A 178 -10.15 17.46 13.79
N VAL A 179 -10.26 16.28 13.13
CA VAL A 179 -9.97 15.03 13.80
C VAL A 179 -8.48 15.04 14.06
N THR A 180 -8.14 15.37 15.31
CA THR A 180 -6.76 15.55 15.74
C THR A 180 -6.00 14.26 15.43
N PRO A 181 -4.96 14.31 14.61
CA PRO A 181 -4.28 13.09 14.19
C PRO A 181 -3.67 12.37 15.39
N ALA A 182 -3.80 11.08 15.41
CA ALA A 182 -2.92 10.11 16.03
C ALA A 182 -2.78 10.08 17.56
N THR A 183 -2.71 11.19 18.26
CA THR A 183 -2.33 11.17 19.69
C THR A 183 -3.49 11.14 20.68
N GLY A 184 -4.74 11.19 20.21
CA GLY A 184 -5.90 11.30 21.09
C GLY A 184 -7.13 10.48 20.69
N GLY A 185 -7.14 9.77 19.59
CA GLY A 185 -8.31 9.03 19.11
C GLY A 185 -8.20 7.51 19.32
N ARG A 186 -9.36 6.83 19.35
CA ARG A 186 -9.44 5.37 19.47
C ARG A 186 -8.88 4.67 18.25
N ALA A 187 -8.22 3.53 18.43
CA ALA A 187 -7.78 2.65 17.36
C ALA A 187 -8.70 1.43 17.26
N LEU A 188 -9.20 1.15 16.06
CA LEU A 188 -10.01 -0.01 15.76
C LEU A 188 -9.15 -1.04 15.02
N HIS A 189 -9.14 -2.29 15.48
CA HIS A 189 -8.37 -3.36 14.87
C HIS A 189 -9.25 -4.53 14.43
N ILE A 190 -9.17 -4.90 13.15
CA ILE A 190 -9.70 -6.15 12.61
C ILE A 190 -8.53 -7.10 12.44
N VAL A 191 -8.44 -8.10 13.30
CA VAL A 191 -7.23 -8.94 13.38
C VAL A 191 -7.53 -10.37 12.95
N ASP A 192 -7.01 -10.73 11.78
CA ASP A 192 -6.94 -12.09 11.23
C ASP A 192 -8.29 -12.85 11.37
N PRO A 193 -9.37 -12.33 10.75
CA PRO A 193 -10.69 -12.95 10.81
C PRO A 193 -10.63 -14.40 10.36
N ARG A 194 -11.41 -15.27 11.01
CA ARG A 194 -11.47 -16.68 10.63
C ARG A 194 -12.13 -16.85 9.27
N THR A 195 -11.37 -17.41 8.35
CA THR A 195 -11.83 -17.73 6.99
C THR A 195 -11.42 -19.14 6.61
N SER A 196 -12.07 -19.69 5.58
CA SER A 196 -11.67 -20.98 4.99
C SER A 196 -10.27 -20.97 4.35
N ARG A 197 -9.66 -19.77 4.19
CA ARG A 197 -8.28 -19.61 3.71
C ARG A 197 -7.22 -19.85 4.79
N GLY A 198 -7.65 -20.02 6.04
CA GLY A 198 -6.76 -20.16 7.20
C GLY A 198 -6.35 -18.81 7.80
N ARG A 199 -5.35 -18.83 8.67
CA ARG A 199 -4.84 -17.65 9.35
C ARG A 199 -3.62 -17.09 8.63
N VAL A 200 -3.50 -15.75 8.64
CA VAL A 200 -2.30 -15.06 8.11
C VAL A 200 -1.22 -14.93 9.18
N LEU A 201 -1.62 -14.76 10.43
CA LEU A 201 -0.73 -14.62 11.58
C LEU A 201 -0.43 -15.98 12.22
N SER A 202 0.82 -16.20 12.59
CA SER A 202 1.24 -17.35 13.40
C SER A 202 1.15 -17.13 14.89
N GLU A 203 1.15 -15.88 15.31
CA GLU A 203 1.12 -15.44 16.70
C GLU A 203 0.03 -14.40 16.92
N ARG A 204 -0.25 -14.11 18.18
CA ARG A 204 -1.20 -13.06 18.54
C ARG A 204 -0.62 -11.70 18.13
N PHE A 205 -1.39 -10.91 17.39
CA PHE A 205 -1.04 -9.53 17.12
C PHE A 205 -1.15 -8.72 18.42
N GLU A 206 -0.10 -7.99 18.73
CA GLU A 206 -0.06 -7.03 19.82
C GLU A 206 0.06 -5.62 19.22
N PRO A 207 -0.93 -4.75 19.45
CA PRO A 207 -0.89 -3.37 18.99
C PRO A 207 0.32 -2.62 19.55
N CYS A 208 0.76 -1.60 18.84
CA CYS A 208 1.80 -0.70 19.32
C CYS A 208 1.28 0.11 20.53
N ASP A 209 1.94 0.01 21.67
CA ASP A 209 1.65 0.82 22.86
C ASP A 209 2.28 2.22 22.81
N CYS A 210 2.76 2.65 21.64
CA CYS A 210 3.58 3.84 21.47
C CYS A 210 2.95 5.12 22.01
N HIS A 211 1.62 5.17 22.20
CA HIS A 211 0.89 6.39 22.56
C HIS A 211 -0.23 6.20 23.59
N GLY A 212 -0.24 5.08 24.33
CA GLY A 212 -1.18 4.88 25.44
C GLY A 212 -2.66 4.84 25.05
N HIS A 213 -2.98 4.39 23.85
CA HIS A 213 -4.34 4.38 23.34
C HIS A 213 -5.06 3.07 23.66
N ASP A 214 -6.30 3.18 24.10
CA ASP A 214 -7.23 2.06 24.20
C ASP A 214 -7.51 1.50 22.79
N ALA A 215 -6.76 0.47 22.41
CA ALA A 215 -7.03 -0.27 21.19
C ALA A 215 -8.26 -1.14 21.41
N GLU A 216 -9.40 -0.75 20.86
CA GLU A 216 -10.56 -1.63 20.78
C GLU A 216 -10.32 -2.71 19.75
N ARG A 217 -10.41 -3.96 20.20
CA ARG A 217 -10.39 -5.11 19.30
C ARG A 217 -11.80 -5.37 18.79
N PHE A 218 -11.99 -5.06 17.53
CA PHE A 218 -13.19 -5.44 16.82
C PHE A 218 -12.94 -6.77 16.10
N PHE A 219 -13.86 -7.72 16.24
CA PHE A 219 -13.88 -9.02 15.58
C PHE A 219 -12.96 -10.12 16.12
N ALA A 220 -13.44 -10.79 17.15
CA ALA A 220 -12.97 -12.14 17.42
C ALA A 220 -13.65 -13.17 16.52
N GLN A 221 -14.94 -13.08 16.22
CA GLN A 221 -15.69 -14.03 15.36
C GLN A 221 -17.08 -13.49 14.99
N GLY A 222 -17.42 -13.58 13.70
CA GLY A 222 -18.82 -13.58 13.26
C GLY A 222 -19.46 -12.23 12.97
N ASN A 223 -18.76 -11.14 13.12
CA ASN A 223 -19.29 -9.82 12.86
C ASN A 223 -19.16 -9.48 11.36
N GLY A 224 -20.26 -9.06 10.76
CA GLY A 224 -20.33 -8.77 9.33
C GLY A 224 -19.87 -7.36 8.96
N VAL A 225 -19.87 -7.08 7.67
CA VAL A 225 -19.53 -5.76 7.11
C VAL A 225 -20.50 -4.67 7.59
N GLU A 226 -21.78 -5.00 7.84
CA GLU A 226 -22.75 -4.04 8.37
C GLU A 226 -22.41 -3.60 9.79
N GLU A 227 -21.99 -4.54 10.64
CA GLU A 227 -21.59 -4.21 12.01
C GLU A 227 -20.33 -3.34 12.04
N LEU A 228 -19.38 -3.57 11.13
CA LEU A 228 -18.25 -2.67 10.97
C LEU A 228 -18.72 -1.25 10.64
N ARG A 229 -19.67 -1.11 9.72
CA ARG A 229 -20.23 0.19 9.36
C ARG A 229 -20.86 0.86 10.57
N ASP A 230 -21.72 0.13 11.31
CA ASP A 230 -22.40 0.66 12.48
C ASP A 230 -21.44 1.14 13.56
N VAL A 231 -20.33 0.41 13.77
CA VAL A 231 -19.26 0.82 14.71
C VAL A 231 -18.53 2.06 14.23
N LEU A 232 -18.19 2.15 12.93
CA LEU A 232 -17.53 3.31 12.36
C LEU A 232 -18.42 4.55 12.45
N ASP A 233 -19.72 4.41 12.15
CA ASP A 233 -20.67 5.52 12.20
C ASP A 233 -20.92 5.98 13.65
N ALA A 234 -21.08 5.05 14.59
CA ALA A 234 -21.21 5.36 16.02
C ALA A 234 -19.94 5.99 16.61
N GLY A 235 -18.78 5.65 16.05
CA GLY A 235 -17.47 6.17 16.43
C GLY A 235 -16.97 7.33 15.59
N ALA A 236 -17.80 7.89 14.71
CA ALA A 236 -17.42 9.01 13.84
C ALA A 236 -16.82 10.18 14.65
N GLY A 237 -15.65 10.66 14.22
CA GLY A 237 -14.90 11.71 14.91
C GLY A 237 -14.21 11.27 16.23
N LYS A 238 -14.34 10.00 16.64
CA LYS A 238 -13.66 9.45 17.84
C LYS A 238 -12.66 8.36 17.47
N ILE A 239 -12.92 7.60 16.40
CA ILE A 239 -11.98 6.62 15.87
C ILE A 239 -10.99 7.36 14.98
N ALA A 240 -9.73 7.38 15.37
CA ALA A 240 -8.67 8.06 14.63
C ALA A 240 -8.00 7.14 13.60
N ARG A 241 -8.02 5.83 13.82
CA ARG A 241 -7.36 4.85 12.95
C ARG A 241 -8.07 3.50 12.93
N LEU A 242 -7.99 2.84 11.77
CA LEU A 242 -8.47 1.49 11.54
C LEU A 242 -7.33 0.64 10.98
N LEU A 243 -7.02 -0.48 11.61
CA LEU A 243 -6.06 -1.46 11.11
C LEU A 243 -6.78 -2.77 10.79
N MET A 244 -6.65 -3.21 9.55
CA MET A 244 -7.24 -4.43 9.01
C MET A 244 -6.13 -5.42 8.65
N ILE A 245 -6.06 -6.56 9.35
CA ILE A 245 -5.07 -7.62 9.14
C ILE A 245 -5.81 -8.88 8.70
N GLY A 246 -5.52 -9.41 7.52
CA GLY A 246 -6.22 -10.60 7.04
C GLY A 246 -5.99 -10.93 5.59
N HIS A 247 -6.97 -11.58 4.99
CA HIS A 247 -6.95 -11.94 3.58
C HIS A 247 -7.68 -10.92 2.72
N CYS A 248 -7.03 -10.50 1.63
CA CYS A 248 -7.74 -9.94 0.47
C CYS A 248 -7.87 -10.99 -0.64
N ALA A 249 -8.89 -10.83 -1.44
CA ALA A 249 -9.07 -11.57 -2.68
C ALA A 249 -9.32 -10.55 -3.80
N THR A 250 -8.65 -10.75 -4.93
CA THR A 250 -8.92 -10.00 -6.15
C THR A 250 -10.00 -10.67 -6.97
N GLY A 251 -10.88 -9.90 -7.60
CA GLY A 251 -11.88 -10.41 -8.52
C GLY A 251 -11.25 -10.86 -9.83
N ALA A 252 -11.89 -11.81 -10.50
CA ALA A 252 -11.38 -12.34 -11.76
C ALA A 252 -11.57 -11.38 -12.96
N SER A 253 -12.41 -10.36 -12.83
CA SER A 253 -12.86 -9.54 -13.96
C SER A 253 -12.92 -8.03 -13.72
N ASP A 254 -12.80 -7.55 -12.48
CA ASP A 254 -12.96 -6.14 -12.15
C ASP A 254 -12.10 -5.72 -10.94
N ALA A 255 -11.38 -4.62 -11.04
CA ALA A 255 -10.57 -4.04 -9.95
C ALA A 255 -11.44 -3.65 -8.74
N ALA A 256 -12.67 -3.26 -8.99
CA ALA A 256 -13.65 -2.97 -7.95
C ALA A 256 -14.11 -4.22 -7.18
N ASP A 257 -13.72 -5.41 -7.62
CA ASP A 257 -13.99 -6.68 -6.95
C ASP A 257 -12.94 -7.06 -5.90
N THR A 258 -11.94 -6.21 -5.64
CA THR A 258 -11.03 -6.42 -4.50
C THR A 258 -11.83 -6.47 -3.20
N VAL A 259 -11.61 -7.53 -2.43
CA VAL A 259 -12.42 -7.88 -1.25
C VAL A 259 -11.51 -8.14 -0.07
N PHE A 260 -11.75 -7.48 1.05
CA PHE A 260 -11.22 -7.91 2.34
C PHE A 260 -12.19 -8.90 2.99
N LEU A 261 -11.66 -10.04 3.43
CA LEU A 261 -12.44 -11.12 4.02
C LEU A 261 -12.54 -10.96 5.54
N MET A 262 -13.70 -10.59 6.03
CA MET A 262 -14.01 -10.50 7.47
C MET A 262 -14.54 -11.83 8.03
N GLY A 263 -14.70 -12.84 7.18
CA GLY A 263 -15.20 -14.17 7.47
C GLY A 263 -15.62 -14.88 6.19
N ASP A 264 -16.17 -16.06 6.32
CA ASP A 264 -16.77 -16.78 5.20
C ASP A 264 -18.19 -16.25 4.92
N GLY A 265 -18.63 -16.41 3.67
CA GLY A 265 -19.94 -15.94 3.20
C GLY A 265 -19.91 -14.52 2.65
N GLU A 266 -20.97 -14.18 1.88
CA GLU A 266 -21.01 -12.91 1.12
C GLU A 266 -21.19 -11.70 2.05
N ALA A 267 -21.94 -11.82 3.14
CA ALA A 267 -22.16 -10.76 4.11
C ALA A 267 -20.86 -10.32 4.83
N ASN A 268 -19.83 -11.17 4.81
CA ASN A 268 -18.54 -10.93 5.46
C ASN A 268 -17.46 -10.45 4.48
N LYS A 269 -17.84 -10.00 3.29
CA LYS A 269 -16.95 -9.52 2.26
C LYS A 269 -17.01 -8.00 2.12
N LEU A 270 -16.00 -7.30 2.63
CA LEU A 270 -15.86 -5.87 2.40
C LEU A 270 -15.30 -5.64 0.99
N ARG A 271 -16.19 -5.31 0.05
CA ARG A 271 -15.85 -5.09 -1.36
C ARG A 271 -15.48 -3.64 -1.64
N ALA A 272 -14.42 -3.41 -2.39
CA ALA A 272 -14.08 -2.07 -2.88
C ALA A 272 -15.24 -1.46 -3.69
N SER A 273 -15.88 -2.25 -4.56
CA SER A 273 -17.06 -1.80 -5.34
C SER A 273 -18.24 -1.36 -4.47
N ARG A 274 -18.44 -1.98 -3.31
CA ARG A 274 -19.47 -1.55 -2.36
C ARG A 274 -19.13 -0.20 -1.75
N LEU A 275 -17.89 -0.03 -1.27
CA LEU A 275 -17.41 1.22 -0.70
C LEU A 275 -17.52 2.39 -1.70
N VAL A 276 -17.22 2.13 -2.98
CA VAL A 276 -17.34 3.15 -4.04
C VAL A 276 -18.80 3.51 -4.31
N ARG A 277 -19.70 2.51 -4.43
CA ARG A 277 -21.14 2.77 -4.65
C ARG A 277 -21.82 3.47 -3.47
N GLU A 278 -21.32 3.23 -2.27
CA GLU A 278 -21.82 3.82 -1.02
C GLU A 278 -20.95 5.00 -0.57
N ALA A 279 -20.27 5.68 -1.53
CA ALA A 279 -19.40 6.79 -1.23
C ALA A 279 -20.06 7.86 -0.34
N GLY A 280 -19.38 8.27 0.71
CA GLY A 280 -19.90 9.20 1.70
C GLY A 280 -20.89 8.63 2.72
N ARG A 281 -21.18 7.31 2.65
CA ARG A 281 -22.02 6.62 3.65
C ARG A 281 -21.21 5.84 4.69
N TRP A 282 -19.91 5.88 4.61
CA TRP A 282 -18.99 5.24 5.53
C TRP A 282 -18.17 6.30 6.25
N SER A 283 -18.20 6.29 7.57
CA SER A 283 -17.40 7.19 8.40
C SER A 283 -16.00 6.63 8.60
N MET A 284 -15.22 6.51 7.50
CA MET A 284 -13.86 6.00 7.61
C MET A 284 -12.99 6.94 8.44
N PRO A 285 -12.19 6.41 9.37
CA PRO A 285 -11.26 7.23 10.12
C PRO A 285 -10.16 7.80 9.21
N PRO A 286 -9.52 8.91 9.59
CA PRO A 286 -8.51 9.56 8.76
C PRO A 286 -7.34 8.65 8.40
N ARG A 287 -7.05 7.64 9.20
CA ARG A 287 -5.93 6.72 8.97
C ARG A 287 -6.40 5.27 8.92
N VAL A 288 -6.13 4.60 7.81
CA VAL A 288 -6.50 3.20 7.61
C VAL A 288 -5.29 2.39 7.15
N GLY A 289 -5.02 1.25 7.80
CA GLY A 289 -4.01 0.28 7.39
C GLY A 289 -4.65 -1.02 6.94
N VAL A 290 -4.23 -1.54 5.80
CA VAL A 290 -4.71 -2.83 5.28
C VAL A 290 -3.51 -3.74 5.03
N VAL A 291 -3.23 -4.60 5.98
CA VAL A 291 -2.19 -5.64 5.88
C VAL A 291 -2.83 -6.89 5.29
N ALA A 292 -2.92 -6.90 3.97
CA ALA A 292 -3.53 -8.00 3.22
C ALA A 292 -2.95 -8.04 1.80
N CYS A 293 -3.08 -9.16 1.12
CA CYS A 293 -2.54 -9.34 -0.23
C CYS A 293 -3.07 -8.27 -1.20
N ALA A 294 -2.18 -7.54 -1.87
CA ALA A 294 -2.50 -6.58 -2.94
C ALA A 294 -3.65 -5.61 -2.59
N SER A 295 -3.67 -5.12 -1.34
CA SER A 295 -4.75 -4.25 -0.85
C SER A 295 -4.72 -2.84 -1.45
N GLY A 296 -3.57 -2.38 -1.93
CA GLY A 296 -3.39 -1.05 -2.51
C GLY A 296 -3.80 -0.96 -3.97
N THR A 297 -3.56 -2.03 -4.74
CA THR A 297 -3.80 -2.05 -6.18
C THR A 297 -4.35 -3.40 -6.62
N ASP A 298 -5.24 -3.39 -7.59
CA ASP A 298 -5.58 -4.62 -8.32
C ASP A 298 -4.64 -4.78 -9.49
N LEU A 299 -3.73 -5.74 -9.39
CA LEU A 299 -2.73 -6.03 -10.43
C LEU A 299 -3.32 -6.62 -11.71
N THR A 300 -4.58 -6.99 -11.69
CA THR A 300 -5.25 -7.64 -12.82
C THR A 300 -5.91 -6.65 -13.77
N GLN A 301 -6.07 -5.38 -13.34
CA GLN A 301 -6.81 -4.36 -14.08
C GLN A 301 -5.93 -3.19 -14.54
N HIS A 302 -6.43 -2.44 -15.51
CA HIS A 302 -5.77 -1.29 -16.07
C HIS A 302 -5.93 0.01 -15.26
N GLU A 303 -6.65 -0.04 -14.12
CA GLU A 303 -6.88 1.12 -13.27
C GLU A 303 -6.45 0.84 -11.83
N PRO A 304 -5.80 1.80 -11.14
CA PRO A 304 -5.35 1.64 -9.77
C PRO A 304 -6.52 1.77 -8.76
N PHE A 305 -7.65 1.14 -9.05
CA PHE A 305 -8.81 1.06 -8.19
C PHE A 305 -8.71 -0.20 -7.32
N GLY A 306 -8.22 -0.05 -6.12
CA GLY A 306 -8.22 -1.11 -5.13
C GLY A 306 -8.98 -0.70 -3.88
N LEU A 307 -8.91 -1.54 -2.87
CA LEU A 307 -9.51 -1.26 -1.57
C LEU A 307 -8.99 0.05 -0.97
N GLY A 308 -7.69 0.35 -1.15
CA GLY A 308 -7.08 1.58 -0.66
C GLY A 308 -7.76 2.84 -1.21
N THR A 309 -7.99 2.91 -2.52
CA THR A 309 -8.72 4.02 -3.15
C THR A 309 -10.15 4.13 -2.64
N ALA A 310 -10.85 3.01 -2.49
CA ALA A 310 -12.22 2.98 -1.98
C ALA A 310 -12.33 3.50 -0.53
N LEU A 311 -11.32 3.23 0.31
CA LEU A 311 -11.23 3.75 1.67
C LEU A 311 -10.98 5.27 1.68
N LEU A 312 -10.11 5.76 0.79
CA LEU A 312 -9.88 7.20 0.60
C LEU A 312 -11.14 7.93 0.15
N ILE A 313 -11.92 7.36 -0.77
CA ILE A 313 -13.22 7.91 -1.21
C ILE A 313 -14.17 8.09 -0.02
N ASN A 314 -14.12 7.22 0.99
CA ASN A 314 -15.02 7.21 2.13
C ASN A 314 -14.49 7.92 3.39
N GLY A 315 -13.41 8.66 3.33
CA GLY A 315 -13.02 9.50 4.45
C GLY A 315 -11.59 9.37 4.91
N ALA A 316 -10.91 8.30 4.60
CA ALA A 316 -9.51 8.18 4.95
C ALA A 316 -8.67 9.29 4.28
N GLU A 317 -7.71 9.83 5.01
CA GLU A 317 -6.72 10.79 4.52
C GLU A 317 -5.46 10.07 4.06
N VAL A 318 -5.05 9.06 4.85
CA VAL A 318 -3.90 8.21 4.56
C VAL A 318 -4.30 6.75 4.70
N VAL A 319 -4.02 5.97 3.66
CA VAL A 319 -4.20 4.51 3.66
C VAL A 319 -2.85 3.84 3.46
N HIS A 320 -2.42 3.06 4.45
CA HIS A 320 -1.30 2.14 4.26
C HIS A 320 -1.81 0.84 3.64
N ALA A 321 -1.19 0.40 2.57
CA ALA A 321 -1.62 -0.76 1.79
C ALA A 321 -0.43 -1.52 1.21
N THR A 322 -0.69 -2.61 0.49
CA THR A 322 0.35 -3.43 -0.13
C THR A 322 0.16 -3.56 -1.63
N LEU A 323 1.26 -3.52 -2.38
CA LEU A 323 1.28 -3.57 -3.86
C LEU A 323 1.06 -4.98 -4.41
N TRP A 324 1.54 -6.00 -3.72
CA TRP A 324 1.46 -7.39 -4.18
C TRP A 324 1.13 -8.36 -3.06
N PRO A 325 0.75 -9.61 -3.40
CA PRO A 325 0.49 -10.63 -2.40
C PRO A 325 1.69 -10.86 -1.49
N LEU A 326 1.45 -10.89 -0.18
CA LEU A 326 2.48 -11.17 0.81
C LEU A 326 2.44 -12.63 1.23
N PRO A 327 3.59 -13.29 1.38
CA PRO A 327 3.62 -14.62 1.97
C PRO A 327 3.18 -14.58 3.44
N THR A 328 2.25 -15.44 3.82
CA THR A 328 1.81 -15.58 5.23
C THR A 328 2.93 -16.13 6.11
N ASP A 329 2.84 -15.96 7.42
CA ASP A 329 3.80 -16.55 8.37
C ASP A 329 3.95 -18.05 8.20
N HIS A 330 2.83 -18.75 7.91
CA HIS A 330 2.87 -20.19 7.64
C HIS A 330 3.71 -20.52 6.39
N ALA A 331 3.54 -19.76 5.33
CA ALA A 331 4.29 -19.94 4.09
C ALA A 331 5.80 -19.69 4.26
N ILE A 332 6.16 -18.66 5.01
CA ILE A 332 7.56 -18.33 5.31
C ILE A 332 8.22 -19.43 6.16
N ARG A 333 7.51 -20.02 7.11
CA ARG A 333 8.01 -21.13 7.91
C ARG A 333 8.35 -22.37 7.12
N LEU A 334 7.72 -22.59 5.97
CA LEU A 334 8.09 -23.69 5.07
C LEU A 334 9.52 -23.56 4.54
N VAL A 335 10.03 -22.33 4.44
CA VAL A 335 11.40 -22.03 3.97
C VAL A 335 12.36 -21.91 5.13
N ASN A 336 11.96 -21.18 6.14
CA ASN A 336 12.77 -20.90 7.32
C ASN A 336 11.92 -21.14 8.58
N SER A 337 12.06 -22.31 9.18
CA SER A 337 11.31 -22.70 10.37
C SER A 337 11.57 -21.82 11.59
N ARG A 338 12.65 -21.03 11.57
CA ARG A 338 12.98 -20.05 12.62
C ARG A 338 12.42 -18.65 12.34
N ALA A 339 11.89 -18.41 11.14
CA ALA A 339 11.25 -17.13 10.82
C ALA A 339 9.88 -17.08 11.50
N VAL A 340 9.75 -16.20 12.46
CA VAL A 340 8.55 -16.03 13.28
C VAL A 340 8.00 -14.64 13.02
N GLY A 341 6.66 -14.54 12.84
CA GLY A 341 5.94 -13.28 12.91
C GLY A 341 6.25 -12.24 11.83
N VAL A 342 6.63 -12.65 10.61
CA VAL A 342 6.94 -11.69 9.53
C VAL A 342 5.71 -10.88 9.14
N PHE A 343 4.55 -11.54 9.01
CA PHE A 343 3.29 -10.87 8.71
C PHE A 343 2.83 -10.01 9.90
N GLY A 344 3.04 -10.50 11.11
CA GLY A 344 2.82 -9.76 12.35
C GLY A 344 3.69 -8.50 12.43
N TRP A 345 4.97 -8.60 12.03
CA TRP A 345 5.87 -7.45 11.96
C TRP A 345 5.36 -6.38 10.97
N LEU A 346 4.86 -6.78 9.79
CA LEU A 346 4.29 -5.84 8.82
C LEU A 346 3.06 -5.13 9.39
N ALA A 347 2.22 -5.85 10.13
CA ALA A 347 1.06 -5.28 10.80
C ALA A 347 1.46 -4.27 11.88
N GLN A 348 2.49 -4.58 12.70
CA GLN A 348 3.04 -3.65 13.67
C GLN A 348 3.67 -2.42 13.01
N ALA A 349 4.32 -2.60 11.85
CA ALA A 349 4.86 -1.51 11.07
C ALA A 349 3.80 -0.50 10.63
N PHE A 350 2.65 -0.99 10.17
CA PHE A 350 1.53 -0.12 9.81
C PHE A 350 0.89 0.52 11.04
N ASP A 351 0.69 -0.23 12.11
CA ASP A 351 0.12 0.31 13.35
C ASP A 351 0.98 1.43 13.91
N HIS A 352 2.31 1.22 13.95
CA HIS A 352 3.27 2.24 14.36
C HIS A 352 3.23 3.48 13.46
N ALA A 353 3.32 3.28 12.13
CA ALA A 353 3.31 4.39 11.19
C ALA A 353 2.00 5.21 11.27
N GLN A 354 0.86 4.56 11.48
CA GLN A 354 -0.43 5.23 11.64
C GLN A 354 -0.55 6.00 12.96
N SER A 355 0.22 5.62 13.97
CA SER A 355 0.23 6.33 15.26
C SER A 355 1.17 7.54 15.28
N ASP A 356 2.02 7.69 14.27
CA ASP A 356 2.97 8.81 14.17
C ASP A 356 2.28 10.11 13.72
N ALA A 357 2.91 11.25 13.99
CA ALA A 357 2.45 12.56 13.52
C ALA A 357 2.41 12.62 11.99
N ASP A 358 3.43 12.09 11.32
CA ASP A 358 3.51 11.94 9.86
C ASP A 358 3.55 10.46 9.47
N PRO A 359 2.39 9.87 9.13
CA PRO A 359 2.31 8.44 8.81
C PRO A 359 3.04 8.06 7.51
N VAL A 360 3.19 8.99 6.57
CA VAL A 360 3.93 8.75 5.33
C VAL A 360 5.43 8.69 5.61
N ALA A 361 5.97 9.70 6.28
CA ALA A 361 7.38 9.75 6.65
C ALA A 361 7.77 8.56 7.53
N SER A 362 6.92 8.20 8.50
CA SER A 362 7.17 7.07 9.42
C SER A 362 7.26 5.74 8.67
N LEU A 363 6.38 5.48 7.69
CA LEU A 363 6.47 4.29 6.84
C LEU A 363 7.75 4.30 5.98
N CYS A 364 8.08 5.45 5.39
CA CYS A 364 9.31 5.59 4.58
C CYS A 364 10.57 5.40 5.42
N ASP A 365 10.62 5.89 6.66
CA ASP A 365 11.74 5.67 7.58
C ASP A 365 11.92 4.20 7.93
N LEU A 366 10.84 3.48 8.12
CA LEU A 366 10.88 2.04 8.29
C LEU A 366 11.45 1.34 7.04
N GLN A 367 10.99 1.72 5.85
CA GLN A 367 11.49 1.16 4.60
C GLN A 367 12.97 1.48 4.38
N ARG A 368 13.46 2.68 4.74
CA ARG A 368 14.89 3.05 4.73
C ARG A 368 15.73 2.15 5.63
N ARG A 369 15.27 1.90 6.86
CA ARG A 369 15.95 0.96 7.78
C ARG A 369 16.04 -0.44 7.19
N LYS A 370 14.98 -0.90 6.51
CA LYS A 370 14.96 -2.20 5.84
C LYS A 370 15.85 -2.23 4.61
N LEU A 371 15.91 -1.16 3.83
CA LEU A 371 16.81 -1.02 2.69
C LEU A 371 18.28 -1.05 3.15
N ALA A 372 18.63 -0.35 4.22
CA ALA A 372 19.96 -0.41 4.81
C ALA A 372 20.32 -1.83 5.25
N ALA A 373 19.42 -2.52 5.95
CA ALA A 373 19.62 -3.91 6.34
C ALA A 373 19.74 -4.86 5.14
N TRP A 374 19.02 -4.61 4.05
CA TRP A 374 19.11 -5.37 2.80
C TRP A 374 20.48 -5.22 2.14
N ARG A 375 21.01 -4.01 2.11
CA ARG A 375 22.35 -3.72 1.57
C ARG A 375 23.46 -4.34 2.42
N GLU A 376 23.32 -4.30 3.75
CA GLU A 376 24.33 -4.84 4.68
C GLU A 376 24.33 -6.36 4.73
N ARG A 377 23.14 -6.98 4.83
CA ARG A 377 22.96 -8.43 5.00
C ARG A 377 21.75 -8.92 4.18
N PRO A 378 21.96 -9.16 2.87
CA PRO A 378 20.92 -9.68 2.03
C PRO A 378 20.41 -11.04 2.53
N GLY A 379 19.10 -11.16 2.70
CA GLY A 379 18.45 -12.39 3.13
C GLY A 379 16.94 -12.27 3.15
N LEU A 380 16.21 -13.36 3.34
CA LEU A 380 14.77 -13.35 3.29
C LEU A 380 14.13 -12.34 4.27
N GLY A 381 14.66 -12.22 5.48
CA GLY A 381 14.14 -11.30 6.51
C GLY A 381 14.34 -9.81 6.21
N SER A 382 15.34 -9.47 5.38
CA SER A 382 15.60 -8.11 4.92
C SER A 382 15.16 -7.87 3.48
N SER A 383 14.60 -8.90 2.81
CA SER A 383 14.25 -8.86 1.39
C SER A 383 13.15 -7.83 1.08
N PRO A 384 13.29 -7.04 -0.01
CA PRO A 384 12.26 -6.15 -0.53
C PRO A 384 10.95 -6.86 -0.90
N LEU A 385 10.97 -8.18 -1.12
CA LEU A 385 9.76 -8.99 -1.31
C LEU A 385 8.71 -8.71 -0.23
N LEU A 386 9.14 -8.46 1.01
CA LEU A 386 8.26 -8.27 2.17
C LEU A 386 7.89 -6.81 2.37
N TRP A 387 8.86 -5.94 2.53
CA TRP A 387 8.64 -4.54 2.90
C TRP A 387 8.56 -3.58 1.71
N GLY A 388 9.07 -3.97 0.54
CA GLY A 388 8.95 -3.18 -0.69
C GLY A 388 7.51 -3.11 -1.23
N ALA A 389 6.63 -4.01 -0.77
CA ALA A 389 5.20 -3.97 -1.07
C ALA A 389 4.46 -2.83 -0.37
N LEU A 390 5.01 -2.29 0.72
CA LEU A 390 4.31 -1.33 1.56
C LEU A 390 4.23 0.04 0.88
N ILE A 391 3.04 0.62 0.86
CA ILE A 391 2.80 1.96 0.32
C ILE A 391 1.92 2.78 1.26
N ALA A 392 2.13 4.09 1.22
CA ALA A 392 1.20 5.07 1.76
C ALA A 392 0.43 5.71 0.59
N MET A 393 -0.88 5.62 0.63
CA MET A 393 -1.78 6.28 -0.32
C MET A 393 -2.42 7.48 0.34
N THR A 394 -2.51 8.59 -0.38
CA THR A 394 -3.12 9.83 0.13
C THR A 394 -4.24 10.30 -0.80
N ALA A 395 -5.24 10.96 -0.24
CA ALA A 395 -6.19 11.71 -1.02
C ALA A 395 -5.49 12.96 -1.62
N PRO A 396 -5.88 13.43 -2.82
CA PRO A 396 -5.46 14.73 -3.31
C PRO A 396 -5.81 15.81 -2.29
N ALA A 397 -4.87 16.74 -2.02
CA ALA A 397 -5.14 17.84 -1.09
C ALA A 397 -6.35 18.64 -1.57
N GLY A 398 -7.41 18.66 -0.78
CA GLY A 398 -8.57 19.53 -1.01
C GLY A 398 -8.18 21.01 -0.86
N ARG A 399 -8.82 21.90 -1.62
CA ARG A 399 -8.71 23.34 -1.35
C ARG A 399 -9.46 23.59 -0.05
N ARG A 400 -8.81 24.15 0.95
CA ARG A 400 -9.52 24.83 2.03
C ARG A 400 -10.23 26.03 1.38
N CYS A 401 -11.54 25.99 1.26
CA CYS A 401 -12.31 27.15 0.84
C CYS A 401 -12.15 28.18 1.94
N SER A 402 -11.42 29.29 1.67
CA SER A 402 -11.45 30.45 2.56
C SER A 402 -12.90 30.92 2.65
N PRO A 403 -13.45 31.18 3.86
CA PRO A 403 -14.77 31.73 4.00
C PRO A 403 -14.76 33.11 3.33
N GLY A 404 -15.35 33.23 2.13
CA GLY A 404 -15.40 34.49 1.37
C GLY A 404 -15.44 34.36 -0.16
N SER A 405 -15.28 33.19 -0.77
CA SER A 405 -15.47 33.06 -2.20
C SER A 405 -16.94 32.87 -2.53
N THR A 406 -17.61 33.96 -2.84
CA THR A 406 -18.97 34.00 -3.40
C THR A 406 -19.09 33.00 -4.57
N ARG A 407 -20.02 32.09 -4.47
CA ARG A 407 -20.43 31.23 -5.61
C ARG A 407 -20.88 32.18 -6.71
N ILE A 408 -20.16 32.17 -7.82
CA ILE A 408 -20.67 32.76 -9.06
C ILE A 408 -21.68 31.75 -9.59
N SER A 409 -22.93 32.20 -9.60
CA SER A 409 -24.11 31.50 -10.13
C SER A 409 -24.01 31.25 -11.63
#